data_692ece68168d94b18bed70bb43743c5c
#
_entry.id   692ece68168d94b18bed70bb43743c5c
#
_cell.length_a   1.000
_cell.length_b   1.000
_cell.length_c   1.000
_cell.angle_alpha   90.00
_cell.angle_beta   90.00
_cell.angle_gamma   90.00
#
_symmetry.space_group_name_H-M   'P 1'
#
loop_
_entity.id
_entity.type
_entity.pdbx_description
1 polymer ?
#
loop_
_entity_poly.entity_id
_entity_poly.type
_entity_poly.pdbx_seq_one_letter_code
_entity_poly.pdbx_strand_id
1 'polypeptide(L)'
;GRIMWYKGLKIILDALAALQAEGQEYRMVFVGGGGDFDEVKAYSESINLGNRVFFAGPVHDRETLRAWYCRADLFLFPSTFDTNGLVVREAAACGLGSVLVKGSCAAEDVEDGRNGLLIEENSNSLSQCLKRLDRNAMHTIGENAQKELYLSWSDAIKIAMDRYEVVIDRYRSGLYASHRRHMEPVFRANGELMEGLARLEDQRSALRGKIAEILAESKEHLKDIL
;
A
#
# COMPACT_ATOMS: atom_id res chain seq x y z
N GLY A 1 9.16 -0.30 1.36
CA GLY A 1 7.95 0.47 1.00
C GLY A 1 8.24 1.89 0.53
N ARG A 2 7.20 2.71 0.27
CA ARG A 2 7.41 4.12 -0.08
C ARG A 2 7.87 4.91 1.15
N ILE A 3 8.91 5.70 0.99
CA ILE A 3 9.44 6.60 2.03
C ILE A 3 8.68 7.92 1.92
N MET A 4 7.68 8.07 2.76
CA MET A 4 6.75 9.21 2.80
C MET A 4 6.39 9.52 4.26
N TRP A 5 6.36 10.79 4.66
CA TRP A 5 6.11 11.19 6.04
C TRP A 5 4.79 10.68 6.61
N TYR A 6 3.74 10.64 5.78
CA TYR A 6 2.41 10.16 6.21
C TYR A 6 2.37 8.67 6.60
N LYS A 7 3.46 7.90 6.34
CA LYS A 7 3.58 6.51 6.78
C LYS A 7 4.15 6.35 8.19
N GLY A 8 4.12 7.40 8.98
CA GLY A 8 4.55 7.38 10.38
C GLY A 8 6.07 7.32 10.55
N LEU A 9 6.85 7.69 9.54
CA LEU A 9 8.33 7.62 9.61
C LEU A 9 8.88 8.52 10.69
N LYS A 10 8.23 9.66 10.97
CA LYS A 10 8.61 10.54 12.08
C LYS A 10 8.46 9.84 13.43
N ILE A 11 7.39 9.06 13.61
CA ILE A 11 7.15 8.25 14.83
C ILE A 11 8.32 7.29 15.06
N ILE A 12 8.78 6.62 13.98
CA ILE A 12 9.92 5.69 14.05
C ILE A 12 11.19 6.45 14.47
N LEU A 13 11.54 7.52 13.76
CA LEU A 13 12.79 8.24 14.00
C LEU A 13 12.84 8.87 15.40
N ASP A 14 11.76 9.50 15.84
CA ASP A 14 11.68 10.09 17.18
C ASP A 14 11.76 9.01 18.29
N ALA A 15 11.13 7.84 18.08
CA ALA A 15 11.23 6.73 19.03
C ALA A 15 12.65 6.18 19.12
N LEU A 16 13.32 6.04 17.97
CA LEU A 16 14.71 5.59 17.91
C LEU A 16 15.68 6.58 18.56
N ALA A 17 15.43 7.89 18.42
CA ALA A 17 16.21 8.92 19.12
C ALA A 17 16.03 8.81 20.65
N ALA A 18 14.82 8.57 21.14
CA ALA A 18 14.56 8.34 22.55
C ALA A 18 15.29 7.08 23.07
N LEU A 19 15.26 5.98 22.33
CA LEU A 19 15.99 4.75 22.67
C LEU A 19 17.51 4.98 22.69
N GLN A 20 18.05 5.74 21.75
CA GLN A 20 19.47 6.08 21.73
C GLN A 20 19.88 6.91 22.93
N ALA A 21 19.07 7.89 23.33
CA ALA A 21 19.32 8.73 24.52
C ALA A 21 19.37 7.90 25.82
N GLU A 22 18.69 6.76 25.85
CA GLU A 22 18.69 5.83 26.98
C GLU A 22 19.74 4.71 26.85
N GLY A 23 20.62 4.80 25.84
CA GLY A 23 21.71 3.83 25.66
C GLY A 23 21.28 2.49 25.06
N GLN A 24 20.06 2.37 24.53
CA GLN A 24 19.60 1.15 23.90
C GLN A 24 20.29 0.91 22.56
N GLU A 25 20.67 -0.35 22.31
CA GLU A 25 21.33 -0.76 21.06
C GLU A 25 20.29 -1.23 20.03
N TYR A 26 20.34 -0.65 18.85
CA TYR A 26 19.50 -1.02 17.70
C TYR A 26 20.18 -0.69 16.38
N ARG A 27 19.68 -1.26 15.31
CA ARG A 27 19.96 -0.84 13.92
C ARG A 27 18.64 -0.77 13.16
N MET A 28 18.44 0.29 12.39
CA MET A 28 17.25 0.47 11.56
C MET A 28 17.64 0.54 10.09
N VAL A 29 16.85 -0.13 9.25
CA VAL A 29 17.02 -0.08 7.79
C VAL A 29 15.72 0.38 7.17
N PHE A 30 15.77 1.45 6.38
CA PHE A 30 14.69 1.88 5.52
C PHE A 30 14.92 1.33 4.11
N VAL A 31 14.01 0.44 3.65
CA VAL A 31 14.06 -0.17 2.32
C VAL A 31 12.95 0.42 1.46
N GLY A 32 13.32 1.18 0.44
CA GLY A 32 12.39 1.83 -0.46
C GLY A 32 12.86 3.21 -0.90
N GLY A 33 12.06 3.84 -1.74
CA GLY A 33 12.20 5.22 -2.18
C GLY A 33 10.87 5.96 -2.08
N GLY A 34 10.87 7.26 -2.30
CA GLY A 34 9.66 8.08 -2.23
C GLY A 34 9.98 9.56 -2.29
N GLY A 35 8.95 10.39 -2.37
CA GLY A 35 9.12 11.84 -2.50
C GLY A 35 9.83 12.48 -1.31
N ASP A 36 9.66 11.91 -0.12
CA ASP A 36 10.23 12.47 1.11
C ASP A 36 11.55 11.79 1.53
N PHE A 37 12.15 10.96 0.64
CA PHE A 37 13.33 10.16 0.98
C PHE A 37 14.49 11.02 1.51
N ASP A 38 14.85 12.10 0.81
CA ASP A 38 15.97 12.94 1.18
C ASP A 38 15.67 13.74 2.47
N GLU A 39 14.41 14.19 2.64
CA GLU A 39 13.99 14.88 3.87
C GLU A 39 14.02 13.96 5.09
N VAL A 40 13.53 12.73 4.96
CA VAL A 40 13.55 11.72 6.02
C VAL A 40 14.98 11.38 6.42
N LYS A 41 15.86 11.25 5.43
CA LYS A 41 17.29 11.02 5.67
C LYS A 41 17.94 12.19 6.39
N ALA A 42 17.74 13.41 5.89
CA ALA A 42 18.27 14.64 6.52
C ALA A 42 17.75 14.80 7.96
N TYR A 43 16.48 14.50 8.19
CA TYR A 43 15.91 14.52 9.54
C TYR A 43 16.61 13.51 10.46
N SER A 44 16.84 12.28 10.02
CA SER A 44 17.54 11.27 10.82
C SER A 44 18.96 11.69 11.21
N GLU A 45 19.67 12.38 10.32
CA GLU A 45 20.98 12.94 10.56
C GLU A 45 20.93 14.11 11.57
N SER A 46 19.92 15.00 11.45
CA SER A 46 19.75 16.16 12.34
C SER A 46 19.47 15.79 13.79
N ILE A 47 18.89 14.59 14.02
CA ILE A 47 18.64 14.04 15.37
C ILE A 47 19.69 12.99 15.80
N ASN A 48 20.85 13.00 15.14
CA ASN A 48 22.04 12.19 15.47
C ASN A 48 21.85 10.67 15.33
N LEU A 49 21.02 10.20 14.41
CA LEU A 49 20.80 8.76 14.15
C LEU A 49 21.68 8.18 13.01
N GLY A 50 22.53 8.96 12.38
CA GLY A 50 23.24 8.61 11.15
C GLY A 50 24.06 7.32 11.20
N ASN A 51 24.56 6.92 12.36
CA ASN A 51 25.34 5.68 12.53
C ASN A 51 24.48 4.43 12.79
N ARG A 52 23.19 4.60 13.05
CA ARG A 52 22.26 3.51 13.45
C ARG A 52 21.13 3.30 12.45
N VAL A 53 20.92 4.25 11.55
CA VAL A 53 19.88 4.24 10.53
C VAL A 53 20.52 4.16 9.15
N PHE A 54 20.14 3.15 8.39
CA PHE A 54 20.60 2.92 7.04
C PHE A 54 19.44 3.03 6.02
N PHE A 55 19.68 3.70 4.92
CA PHE A 55 18.74 3.86 3.82
C PHE A 55 19.23 3.03 2.63
N ALA A 56 18.61 1.87 2.41
CA ALA A 56 18.97 0.94 1.33
C ALA A 56 18.53 1.40 -0.06
N GLY A 57 17.62 2.40 -0.13
CA GLY A 57 17.02 2.81 -1.39
C GLY A 57 15.98 1.82 -1.91
N PRO A 58 15.45 2.03 -3.13
CA PRO A 58 14.47 1.16 -3.74
C PRO A 58 15.08 -0.19 -4.13
N VAL A 59 14.43 -1.28 -3.71
CA VAL A 59 14.80 -2.66 -4.04
C VAL A 59 13.69 -3.24 -4.90
N HIS A 60 14.02 -3.65 -6.12
CA HIS A 60 13.07 -4.23 -7.10
C HIS A 60 13.16 -5.76 -7.18
N ASP A 61 14.31 -6.30 -6.80
CA ASP A 61 14.50 -7.75 -6.74
C ASP A 61 13.82 -8.35 -5.51
N ARG A 62 12.96 -9.35 -5.74
CA ARG A 62 12.16 -9.97 -4.68
C ARG A 62 12.99 -10.77 -3.70
N GLU A 63 14.05 -11.42 -4.13
CA GLU A 63 14.91 -12.20 -3.25
C GLU A 63 15.73 -11.30 -2.32
N THR A 64 16.22 -10.17 -2.82
CA THR A 64 16.88 -9.15 -2.00
C THR A 64 15.90 -8.54 -0.99
N LEU A 65 14.66 -8.24 -1.41
CA LEU A 65 13.63 -7.72 -0.48
C LEU A 65 13.30 -8.75 0.61
N ARG A 66 13.13 -10.01 0.23
CA ARG A 66 12.92 -11.12 1.16
C ARG A 66 14.09 -11.27 2.14
N ALA A 67 15.33 -11.15 1.66
CA ALA A 67 16.51 -11.22 2.52
C ALA A 67 16.52 -10.12 3.60
N TRP A 68 16.05 -8.91 3.29
CA TRP A 68 15.86 -7.85 4.28
C TRP A 68 14.83 -8.23 5.34
N TYR A 69 13.66 -8.77 4.96
CA TYR A 69 12.66 -9.24 5.93
C TYR A 69 13.20 -10.37 6.81
N CYS A 70 13.85 -11.38 6.22
CA CYS A 70 14.40 -12.50 6.97
C CYS A 70 15.57 -12.12 7.90
N ARG A 71 16.25 -10.99 7.63
CA ARG A 71 17.39 -10.52 8.45
C ARG A 71 16.95 -9.65 9.62
N ALA A 72 15.77 -9.05 9.55
CA ALA A 72 15.26 -8.16 10.57
C ALA A 72 14.72 -8.94 11.79
N ASP A 73 14.70 -8.29 12.95
CA ASP A 73 14.08 -8.81 14.16
C ASP A 73 12.62 -8.32 14.31
N LEU A 74 12.29 -7.13 13.77
CA LEU A 74 10.94 -6.56 13.74
C LEU A 74 10.72 -5.69 12.50
N PHE A 75 9.48 -5.62 12.05
CA PHE A 75 9.02 -4.69 11.03
C PHE A 75 8.22 -3.53 11.65
N LEU A 76 8.71 -2.31 11.53
CA LEU A 76 8.04 -1.11 12.07
C LEU A 76 7.18 -0.47 10.98
N PHE A 77 5.87 -0.45 11.17
CA PHE A 77 4.92 0.09 10.21
C PHE A 77 3.81 0.90 10.89
N PRO A 78 4.13 2.04 11.53
CA PRO A 78 3.15 2.89 12.22
C PRO A 78 2.39 3.78 11.24
N SER A 79 1.84 3.19 10.17
CA SER A 79 1.05 3.88 9.16
C SER A 79 -0.45 3.71 9.45
N THR A 80 -1.20 4.82 9.44
CA THR A 80 -2.66 4.83 9.54
C THR A 80 -3.34 5.05 8.19
N PHE A 81 -2.55 5.28 7.14
CA PHE A 81 -3.05 5.67 5.81
C PHE A 81 -3.16 4.51 4.81
N ASP A 82 -2.68 3.33 5.14
CA ASP A 82 -2.71 2.16 4.24
C ASP A 82 -4.05 1.42 4.32
N THR A 83 -4.54 0.92 3.17
CA THR A 83 -5.83 0.23 3.07
C THR A 83 -5.78 -1.23 3.50
N ASN A 84 -4.67 -1.95 3.23
CA ASN A 84 -4.56 -3.39 3.51
C ASN A 84 -3.20 -3.79 4.10
N GLY A 85 -2.18 -2.94 4.02
CA GLY A 85 -0.87 -3.26 4.58
C GLY A 85 -0.23 -4.53 4.02
N LEU A 86 -0.24 -4.75 2.70
CA LEU A 86 0.36 -5.95 2.07
C LEU A 86 1.79 -6.22 2.56
N VAL A 87 2.55 -5.16 2.85
CA VAL A 87 3.91 -5.27 3.41
C VAL A 87 3.95 -5.97 4.77
N VAL A 88 2.86 -5.90 5.56
CA VAL A 88 2.71 -6.63 6.83
C VAL A 88 2.56 -8.12 6.57
N ARG A 89 1.80 -8.50 5.53
CA ARG A 89 1.66 -9.90 5.10
C ARG A 89 2.96 -10.44 4.50
N GLU A 90 3.73 -9.62 3.80
CA GLU A 90 5.08 -9.96 3.31
C GLU A 90 6.05 -10.20 4.46
N ALA A 91 6.05 -9.34 5.48
CA ALA A 91 6.84 -9.51 6.69
C ALA A 91 6.45 -10.82 7.43
N ALA A 92 5.15 -11.04 7.64
CA ALA A 92 4.62 -12.25 8.25
C ALA A 92 5.03 -13.53 7.48
N ALA A 93 5.00 -13.51 6.14
CA ALA A 93 5.47 -14.63 5.31
C ALA A 93 6.94 -15.01 5.58
N CYS A 94 7.75 -14.05 6.01
CA CYS A 94 9.15 -14.24 6.38
C CYS A 94 9.37 -14.56 7.88
N GLY A 95 8.30 -14.77 8.65
CA GLY A 95 8.40 -15.01 10.09
C GLY A 95 8.77 -13.75 10.88
N LEU A 96 8.48 -12.58 10.35
CA LEU A 96 8.82 -11.29 10.96
C LEU A 96 7.57 -10.63 11.58
N GLY A 97 7.62 -10.37 12.89
CA GLY A 97 6.58 -9.66 13.61
C GLY A 97 6.55 -8.17 13.25
N SER A 98 5.35 -7.60 13.21
CA SER A 98 5.15 -6.19 12.87
C SER A 98 4.69 -5.37 14.06
N VAL A 99 5.15 -4.11 14.14
CA VAL A 99 4.64 -3.10 15.08
C VAL A 99 3.76 -2.13 14.31
N LEU A 100 2.48 -2.03 14.70
CA LEU A 100 1.43 -1.34 13.97
C LEU A 100 0.68 -0.37 14.87
N VAL A 101 0.00 0.61 14.29
CA VAL A 101 -0.90 1.49 15.05
C VAL A 101 -2.22 0.76 15.31
N LYS A 102 -2.65 0.75 16.56
CA LYS A 102 -3.92 0.19 17.00
C LYS A 102 -5.09 0.82 16.25
N GLY A 103 -5.96 -0.04 15.69
CA GLY A 103 -7.13 0.41 14.92
C GLY A 103 -6.83 0.86 13.49
N SER A 104 -5.59 0.78 13.01
CA SER A 104 -5.27 0.98 11.60
C SER A 104 -5.75 -0.20 10.76
N CYS A 105 -6.03 0.03 9.45
CA CYS A 105 -6.38 -1.06 8.55
C CYS A 105 -5.28 -2.12 8.42
N ALA A 106 -4.03 -1.72 8.57
CA ALA A 106 -2.90 -2.65 8.53
C ALA A 106 -2.83 -3.57 9.77
N ALA A 107 -3.50 -3.21 10.87
CA ALA A 107 -3.59 -3.98 12.10
C ALA A 107 -4.81 -4.93 12.14
N GLU A 108 -5.56 -5.05 11.05
CA GLU A 108 -6.64 -6.03 10.94
C GLU A 108 -6.08 -7.45 11.13
N ASP A 109 -6.77 -8.26 11.93
CA ASP A 109 -6.37 -9.61 12.36
C ASP A 109 -5.13 -9.68 13.27
N VAL A 110 -4.59 -8.54 13.73
CA VAL A 110 -3.44 -8.51 14.64
C VAL A 110 -3.90 -8.49 16.09
N GLU A 111 -3.42 -9.48 16.85
CA GLU A 111 -3.60 -9.59 18.30
C GLU A 111 -2.31 -9.15 18.99
N ASP A 112 -2.42 -8.10 19.84
CA ASP A 112 -1.26 -7.50 20.51
C ASP A 112 -0.49 -8.48 21.39
N GLY A 113 0.82 -8.52 21.20
CA GLY A 113 1.73 -9.41 21.92
C GLY A 113 1.72 -10.88 21.43
N ARG A 114 0.82 -11.26 20.53
CA ARG A 114 0.72 -12.62 20.00
C ARG A 114 1.32 -12.77 18.59
N ASN A 115 0.69 -12.16 17.59
CA ASN A 115 1.09 -12.24 16.19
C ASN A 115 1.54 -10.89 15.61
N GLY A 116 1.62 -9.86 16.45
CA GLY A 116 2.08 -8.53 16.17
C GLY A 116 2.07 -7.68 17.44
N LEU A 117 2.42 -6.42 17.29
CA LEU A 117 2.48 -5.46 18.39
C LEU A 117 1.68 -4.22 18.02
N LEU A 118 0.86 -3.75 18.94
CA LEU A 118 0.00 -2.59 18.73
C LEU A 118 0.47 -1.42 19.58
N ILE A 119 0.61 -0.26 18.95
CA ILE A 119 0.99 0.99 19.61
C ILE A 119 -0.07 2.07 19.37
N GLU A 120 -0.07 3.08 20.20
CA GLU A 120 -0.73 4.35 19.90
C GLU A 120 0.08 5.13 18.86
N GLU A 121 -0.57 6.01 18.08
CA GLU A 121 0.07 6.77 16.98
C GLU A 121 1.03 7.85 17.50
N ASN A 122 2.05 7.44 18.25
CA ASN A 122 3.10 8.33 18.75
C ASN A 122 4.41 7.60 19.06
N SER A 123 5.51 8.37 19.07
CA SER A 123 6.87 7.88 19.29
C SER A 123 7.11 7.32 20.70
N ASN A 124 6.44 7.85 21.72
CA ASN A 124 6.58 7.37 23.08
C ASN A 124 6.01 5.94 23.21
N SER A 125 4.82 5.67 22.65
CA SER A 125 4.23 4.34 22.64
C SER A 125 5.13 3.35 21.92
N LEU A 126 5.71 3.73 20.76
CA LEU A 126 6.65 2.89 20.02
C LEU A 126 7.92 2.60 20.85
N SER A 127 8.54 3.62 21.44
CA SER A 127 9.76 3.43 22.23
C SER A 127 9.52 2.54 23.46
N GLN A 128 8.40 2.71 24.15
CA GLN A 128 8.02 1.85 25.28
C GLN A 128 7.73 0.41 24.85
N CYS A 129 7.13 0.21 23.68
CA CYS A 129 6.93 -1.12 23.09
C CYS A 129 8.27 -1.80 22.85
N LEU A 130 9.20 -1.13 22.17
CA LEU A 130 10.50 -1.70 21.79
C LEU A 130 11.38 -2.04 23.00
N LYS A 131 11.32 -1.25 24.09
CA LYS A 131 12.07 -1.50 25.34
C LYS A 131 11.70 -2.80 26.05
N ARG A 132 10.47 -3.28 25.88
CA ARG A 132 9.96 -4.47 26.59
C ARG A 132 10.29 -5.76 25.87
N LEU A 133 10.84 -5.69 24.65
CA LEU A 133 11.03 -6.84 23.79
C LEU A 133 12.43 -7.39 23.93
N ASP A 134 12.52 -8.68 24.13
CA ASP A 134 13.74 -9.45 23.92
C ASP A 134 13.65 -10.22 22.58
N ARG A 135 14.77 -10.83 22.18
CA ARG A 135 14.83 -11.59 20.91
C ARG A 135 13.87 -12.78 20.88
N ASN A 136 13.65 -13.47 22.00
CA ASN A 136 12.77 -14.61 22.04
C ASN A 136 11.31 -14.20 21.84
N ALA A 137 10.90 -13.11 22.49
CA ALA A 137 9.55 -12.54 22.27
C ALA A 137 9.34 -12.12 20.82
N MET A 138 10.31 -11.39 20.21
CA MET A 138 10.24 -11.00 18.81
C MET A 138 10.14 -12.20 17.87
N HIS A 139 10.90 -13.25 18.11
CA HIS A 139 10.88 -14.49 17.32
C HIS A 139 9.52 -15.21 17.45
N THR A 140 9.02 -15.37 18.67
CA THR A 140 7.71 -16.01 18.90
C THR A 140 6.57 -15.25 18.21
N ILE A 141 6.57 -13.91 18.29
CA ILE A 141 5.59 -13.07 17.58
C ILE A 141 5.71 -13.26 16.08
N GLY A 142 6.91 -13.32 15.54
CA GLY A 142 7.16 -13.56 14.12
C GLY A 142 6.66 -14.92 13.63
N GLU A 143 6.90 -15.98 14.41
CA GLU A 143 6.38 -17.32 14.10
C GLU A 143 4.85 -17.37 14.11
N ASN A 144 4.23 -16.70 15.07
CA ASN A 144 2.78 -16.60 15.14
C ASN A 144 2.23 -15.77 13.97
N ALA A 145 2.88 -14.66 13.63
CA ALA A 145 2.53 -13.86 12.47
C ALA A 145 2.55 -14.70 11.18
N GLN A 146 3.58 -15.54 11.00
CA GLN A 146 3.68 -16.41 9.85
C GLN A 146 2.53 -17.43 9.77
N LYS A 147 2.11 -17.96 10.90
CA LYS A 147 1.03 -18.98 10.95
C LYS A 147 -0.35 -18.37 10.79
N GLU A 148 -0.58 -17.15 11.29
CA GLU A 148 -1.90 -16.58 11.46
C GLU A 148 -2.22 -15.42 10.51
N LEU A 149 -1.20 -14.65 10.11
CA LEU A 149 -1.39 -13.47 9.25
C LEU A 149 -0.99 -13.72 7.79
N TYR A 150 -0.07 -14.66 7.54
CA TYR A 150 0.28 -15.00 6.18
C TYR A 150 -0.88 -15.69 5.47
N LEU A 151 -1.24 -15.19 4.30
CA LEU A 151 -2.24 -15.77 3.43
C LEU A 151 -1.65 -15.94 2.03
N SER A 152 -1.58 -17.18 1.55
CA SER A 152 -1.15 -17.45 0.18
C SER A 152 -2.18 -16.92 -0.83
N TRP A 153 -1.71 -16.55 -2.03
CA TRP A 153 -2.63 -16.17 -3.12
C TRP A 153 -3.63 -17.28 -3.46
N SER A 154 -3.21 -18.53 -3.37
CA SER A 154 -4.10 -19.69 -3.60
C SER A 154 -5.23 -19.73 -2.58
N ASP A 155 -4.94 -19.50 -1.31
CA ASP A 155 -5.95 -19.52 -0.25
C ASP A 155 -6.82 -18.26 -0.30
N ALA A 156 -6.25 -17.11 -0.61
CA ALA A 156 -7.00 -15.87 -0.83
C ALA A 156 -8.03 -16.02 -1.97
N ILE A 157 -7.65 -16.69 -3.07
CA ILE A 157 -8.55 -16.96 -4.18
C ILE A 157 -9.68 -17.92 -3.76
N LYS A 158 -9.37 -18.98 -3.01
CA LYS A 158 -10.43 -19.90 -2.50
C LYS A 158 -11.45 -19.14 -1.64
N ILE A 159 -10.96 -18.33 -0.68
CA ILE A 159 -11.82 -17.51 0.18
C ILE A 159 -12.68 -16.54 -0.65
N ALA A 160 -12.10 -15.93 -1.68
CA ALA A 160 -12.83 -15.03 -2.57
C ALA A 160 -13.91 -15.77 -3.36
N MET A 161 -13.62 -16.97 -3.87
CA MET A 161 -14.59 -17.81 -4.59
C MET A 161 -15.77 -18.20 -3.70
N ASP A 162 -15.49 -18.67 -2.47
CA ASP A 162 -16.52 -19.02 -1.50
C ASP A 162 -17.43 -17.80 -1.18
N ARG A 163 -16.83 -16.63 -1.03
CA ARG A 163 -17.58 -15.37 -0.82
C ARG A 163 -18.41 -14.97 -2.04
N TYR A 164 -17.93 -15.19 -3.25
CA TYR A 164 -18.70 -14.95 -4.47
C TYR A 164 -19.94 -15.84 -4.53
N GLU A 165 -19.84 -17.11 -4.17
CA GLU A 165 -21.01 -18.01 -4.10
C GLU A 165 -22.06 -17.47 -3.14
N VAL A 166 -21.66 -17.05 -1.93
CA VAL A 166 -22.58 -16.44 -0.96
C VAL A 166 -23.26 -15.17 -1.51
N VAL A 167 -22.49 -14.30 -2.20
CA VAL A 167 -23.05 -13.08 -2.81
C VAL A 167 -24.04 -13.43 -3.93
N ILE A 168 -23.72 -14.40 -4.78
CA ILE A 168 -24.57 -14.88 -5.86
C ILE A 168 -25.90 -15.44 -5.30
N ASP A 169 -25.81 -16.25 -4.27
CA ASP A 169 -27.02 -16.85 -3.65
C ASP A 169 -27.89 -15.77 -2.98
N ARG A 170 -27.31 -14.82 -2.29
CA ARG A 170 -28.04 -13.65 -1.76
C ARG A 170 -28.69 -12.82 -2.86
N TYR A 171 -28.02 -12.67 -3.99
CA TYR A 171 -28.56 -11.99 -5.15
C TYR A 171 -29.74 -12.78 -5.74
N ARG A 172 -29.60 -14.10 -5.93
CA ARG A 172 -30.65 -14.98 -6.44
C ARG A 172 -31.87 -15.04 -5.53
N SER A 173 -31.67 -15.00 -4.22
CA SER A 173 -32.75 -14.96 -3.22
C SER A 173 -33.48 -13.60 -3.15
N GLY A 174 -33.07 -12.61 -3.93
CA GLY A 174 -33.70 -11.29 -3.97
C GLY A 174 -33.31 -10.34 -2.83
N LEU A 175 -32.35 -10.71 -1.98
CA LEU A 175 -31.90 -9.88 -0.85
C LEU A 175 -31.43 -8.49 -1.29
N TYR A 176 -30.89 -8.34 -2.51
CA TYR A 176 -30.44 -7.07 -3.07
C TYR A 176 -31.42 -6.44 -4.08
N ALA A 177 -32.61 -7.01 -4.26
CA ALA A 177 -33.56 -6.51 -5.26
C ALA A 177 -34.02 -5.07 -5.03
N SER A 178 -34.04 -4.61 -3.76
CA SER A 178 -34.43 -3.24 -3.41
C SER A 178 -33.38 -2.19 -3.86
N HIS A 179 -32.09 -2.52 -3.79
CA HIS A 179 -31.02 -1.62 -4.23
C HIS A 179 -30.95 -1.52 -5.76
N ARG A 180 -31.21 -2.61 -6.46
CA ARG A 180 -31.15 -2.67 -7.92
C ARG A 180 -32.17 -1.76 -8.60
N ARG A 181 -33.39 -1.66 -8.05
CA ARG A 181 -34.46 -0.83 -8.62
C ARG A 181 -34.13 0.67 -8.66
N HIS A 182 -33.25 1.16 -7.78
CA HIS A 182 -32.90 2.57 -7.70
C HIS A 182 -31.66 2.93 -8.51
N MET A 183 -30.73 2.02 -8.68
CA MET A 183 -29.46 2.28 -9.34
C MET A 183 -29.42 1.87 -10.82
N GLU A 184 -30.22 0.90 -11.23
CA GLU A 184 -30.25 0.42 -12.62
C GLU A 184 -30.59 1.51 -13.65
N PRO A 185 -31.58 2.41 -13.40
CA PRO A 185 -31.84 3.54 -14.29
C PRO A 185 -30.66 4.51 -14.41
N VAL A 186 -29.93 4.74 -13.31
CA VAL A 186 -28.76 5.64 -13.29
C VAL A 186 -27.61 5.03 -14.10
N PHE A 187 -27.35 3.73 -13.93
CA PHE A 187 -26.31 3.05 -14.71
C PHE A 187 -26.65 2.97 -16.19
N ARG A 188 -27.93 2.74 -16.53
CA ARG A 188 -28.40 2.72 -17.92
C ARG A 188 -28.24 4.11 -18.58
N ALA A 189 -28.72 5.16 -17.91
CA ALA A 189 -28.59 6.53 -18.39
C ALA A 189 -27.13 6.95 -18.57
N ASN A 190 -26.25 6.53 -17.64
CA ASN A 190 -24.82 6.81 -17.75
C ASN A 190 -24.17 6.03 -18.92
N GLY A 191 -24.58 4.77 -19.14
CA GLY A 191 -24.16 3.98 -20.30
C GLY A 191 -24.56 4.62 -21.62
N GLU A 192 -25.82 5.02 -21.75
CA GLU A 192 -26.35 5.71 -22.95
C GLU A 192 -25.63 7.04 -23.21
N LEU A 193 -25.32 7.81 -22.14
CA LEU A 193 -24.56 9.04 -22.25
C LEU A 193 -23.14 8.78 -22.75
N MET A 194 -22.44 7.79 -22.20
CA MET A 194 -21.08 7.44 -22.62
C MET A 194 -21.03 6.94 -24.07
N GLU A 195 -22.01 6.14 -24.50
CA GLU A 195 -22.13 5.73 -25.90
C GLU A 195 -22.43 6.90 -26.82
N GLY A 196 -23.25 7.84 -26.38
CA GLY A 196 -23.54 9.08 -27.11
C GLY A 196 -22.29 9.93 -27.29
N LEU A 197 -21.50 10.11 -26.24
CA LEU A 197 -20.22 10.83 -26.28
C LEU A 197 -19.20 10.16 -27.22
N ALA A 198 -19.08 8.83 -27.18
CA ALA A 198 -18.20 8.09 -28.08
C ALA A 198 -18.57 8.29 -29.55
N ARG A 199 -19.89 8.22 -29.87
CA ARG A 199 -20.38 8.50 -31.24
C ARG A 199 -20.08 9.91 -31.72
N LEU A 200 -20.19 10.91 -30.84
CA LEU A 200 -19.84 12.29 -31.16
C LEU A 200 -18.33 12.46 -31.41
N GLU A 201 -17.52 11.76 -30.68
CA GLU A 201 -16.06 11.78 -30.83
C GLU A 201 -15.61 11.14 -32.16
N ASP A 202 -16.27 10.03 -32.53
CA ASP A 202 -16.06 9.37 -33.83
C ASP A 202 -16.49 10.28 -35.02
N GLN A 203 -17.65 10.94 -34.90
CA GLN A 203 -18.13 11.89 -35.90
C GLN A 203 -17.17 13.09 -36.05
N ARG A 204 -16.68 13.61 -34.93
CA ARG A 204 -15.70 14.70 -34.94
C ARG A 204 -14.39 14.28 -35.57
N SER A 205 -13.94 13.06 -35.34
CA SER A 205 -12.73 12.50 -35.92
C SER A 205 -12.88 12.32 -37.43
N ALA A 206 -14.01 11.77 -37.90
CA ALA A 206 -14.33 11.62 -39.32
C ALA A 206 -14.44 12.98 -40.04
N LEU A 207 -15.03 13.99 -39.40
CA LEU A 207 -15.11 15.35 -39.94
C LEU A 207 -13.73 15.99 -40.11
N ARG A 208 -12.84 15.81 -39.10
CA ARG A 208 -11.45 16.28 -39.17
C ARG A 208 -10.69 15.59 -40.32
N GLY A 209 -10.91 14.29 -40.56
CA GLY A 209 -10.33 13.57 -41.67
C GLY A 209 -10.77 14.17 -43.01
N LYS A 210 -12.07 14.40 -43.23
CA LYS A 210 -12.60 15.01 -44.44
C LYS A 210 -12.08 16.44 -44.70
N ILE A 211 -11.96 17.24 -43.64
CA ILE A 211 -11.39 18.60 -43.75
C ILE A 211 -9.92 18.53 -44.14
N ALA A 212 -9.15 17.59 -43.62
CA ALA A 212 -7.75 17.40 -43.96
C ALA A 212 -7.59 16.96 -45.43
N GLU A 213 -8.45 16.08 -45.95
CA GLU A 213 -8.50 15.69 -47.35
C GLU A 213 -8.79 16.88 -48.27
N ILE A 214 -9.84 17.65 -48.00
CA ILE A 214 -10.19 18.85 -48.79
C ILE A 214 -9.05 19.87 -48.80
N LEU A 215 -8.38 20.05 -47.67
CA LEU A 215 -7.23 20.97 -47.60
C LEU A 215 -6.02 20.47 -48.36
N ALA A 216 -5.81 19.16 -48.41
CA ALA A 216 -4.74 18.53 -49.18
C ALA A 216 -5.01 18.68 -50.70
N GLU A 217 -6.22 18.36 -51.15
CA GLU A 217 -6.65 18.55 -52.58
C GLU A 217 -6.55 20.02 -53.02
N SER A 218 -6.98 20.95 -52.14
CA SER A 218 -6.88 22.40 -52.45
C SER A 218 -5.43 22.89 -52.56
N LYS A 219 -4.50 22.31 -51.77
CA LYS A 219 -3.06 22.61 -51.89
C LYS A 219 -2.42 22.04 -53.15
N GLU A 220 -2.89 20.91 -53.59
CA GLU A 220 -2.39 20.29 -54.86
C GLU A 220 -2.85 21.10 -56.05
N HIS A 221 -4.12 21.50 -56.11
CA HIS A 221 -4.67 22.38 -57.14
C HIS A 221 -3.98 23.76 -57.22
N LEU A 222 -3.58 24.31 -56.09
CA LEU A 222 -2.85 25.59 -56.05
C LEU A 222 -1.41 25.47 -56.57
N LYS A 223 -0.81 24.28 -56.51
CA LYS A 223 0.52 24.02 -57.10
C LYS A 223 0.51 23.87 -58.61
N ASP A 224 -0.62 23.43 -59.16
CA ASP A 224 -0.78 23.28 -60.61
C ASP A 224 -1.12 24.61 -61.30
N ILE A 225 -1.42 25.68 -60.57
CA ILE A 225 -1.79 27.01 -61.11
C ILE A 225 -0.62 28.01 -61.00
N LEU A 226 0.41 27.71 -60.18
CA LEU A 226 1.62 28.50 -59.99
C LEU A 226 2.80 27.85 -60.70
#